data_33822d3a563032f1f4726d7e0819143a
#
_entry.id   33822d3a563032f1f4726d7e0819143a
#
_cell.length_a   1.000
_cell.length_b   1.000
_cell.length_c   1.000
_cell.angle_alpha   90.00
_cell.angle_beta   90.00
_cell.angle_gamma   90.00
#
_symmetry.space_group_name_H-M   'P 1'
#
loop_
_entity.id
_entity.type
_entity.pdbx_description
1 polymer ?
#
loop_
_entity_poly.entity_id
_entity_poly.type
_entity_poly.pdbx_seq_one_letter_code
_entity_poly.pdbx_strand_id
1 'polypeptide(L)'
;MGKTVTTYLIDGDPKGTRYAFISNKICQMFVVPRSNLAYLNTQEKLQKPAFYILLGEDEATKPQAYIGETENFRERVKDHDSKKSFWQKALIFVSKDADMTKADVQYLEHKAIAEANKANAFVLSDNKQTPKAPNLPEYQQDSMDEFFEDVKFLASFIGCNIFEISQPKTEHIFYVKGRGCDAKGFYSSNGFTVLKGS
;
A
#
# COMPACT_ATOMS: atom_id res chain seq x y z
N MET A 1 20.40 -10.58 1.54
CA MET A 1 20.55 -10.74 0.08
C MET A 1 20.05 -9.46 -0.59
N GLY A 2 20.85 -8.89 -1.54
CA GLY A 2 20.46 -7.68 -2.27
C GLY A 2 19.27 -7.92 -3.20
N LYS A 3 18.45 -6.87 -3.43
CA LYS A 3 17.34 -6.89 -4.40
C LYS A 3 17.57 -5.77 -5.43
N THR A 4 17.31 -6.05 -6.70
CA THR A 4 17.32 -5.03 -7.76
C THR A 4 15.89 -4.62 -8.05
N VAL A 5 15.61 -3.32 -7.91
CA VAL A 5 14.32 -2.72 -8.28
C VAL A 5 14.50 -1.91 -9.55
N THR A 6 13.70 -2.21 -10.56
CA THR A 6 13.61 -1.41 -11.77
C THR A 6 12.40 -0.48 -11.65
N THR A 7 12.63 0.81 -11.87
CA THR A 7 11.57 1.83 -11.95
C THR A 7 11.60 2.48 -13.32
N TYR A 8 10.45 2.55 -13.99
CA TYR A 8 10.30 3.23 -15.27
C TYR A 8 9.37 4.44 -15.11
N LEU A 9 9.89 5.62 -15.38
CA LEU A 9 9.19 6.90 -15.31
C LEU A 9 8.55 7.17 -16.68
N ILE A 10 7.22 7.05 -16.75
CA ILE A 10 6.48 7.08 -18.02
C ILE A 10 6.50 8.48 -18.65
N ASP A 11 6.34 9.49 -17.83
CA ASP A 11 6.35 10.90 -18.20
C ASP A 11 7.67 11.62 -17.85
N GLY A 12 8.69 10.86 -17.41
CA GLY A 12 9.99 11.38 -17.02
C GLY A 12 10.01 12.12 -15.67
N ASP A 13 8.86 12.30 -15.02
CA ASP A 13 8.76 12.94 -13.71
C ASP A 13 8.83 11.89 -12.59
N PRO A 14 9.78 12.02 -11.63
CA PRO A 14 9.83 11.13 -10.46
C PRO A 14 8.56 11.11 -9.60
N LYS A 15 7.76 12.17 -9.63
CA LYS A 15 6.46 12.27 -8.94
C LYS A 15 5.29 11.85 -9.81
N GLY A 16 5.50 11.68 -11.11
CA GLY A 16 4.51 11.33 -12.11
C GLY A 16 4.14 9.86 -12.12
N THR A 17 3.51 9.46 -13.23
CA THR A 17 3.11 8.08 -13.47
C THR A 17 4.34 7.21 -13.73
N ARG A 18 4.43 6.10 -13.00
CA ARG A 18 5.55 5.17 -13.12
C ARG A 18 5.13 3.74 -12.75
N TYR A 19 5.93 2.78 -13.15
CA TYR A 19 5.84 1.44 -12.58
C TYR A 19 7.18 0.96 -12.04
N ALA A 20 7.13 0.06 -11.08
CA ALA A 20 8.31 -0.55 -10.46
C ALA A 20 8.10 -2.05 -10.26
N PHE A 21 9.18 -2.80 -10.31
CA PHE A 21 9.18 -4.24 -10.04
C PHE A 21 10.56 -4.72 -9.55
N ILE A 22 10.57 -5.83 -8.84
CA ILE A 22 11.79 -6.53 -8.46
C ILE A 22 12.17 -7.45 -9.63
N SER A 23 13.45 -7.46 -10.04
CA SER A 23 13.90 -8.10 -11.31
C SER A 23 13.51 -9.57 -11.45
N ASN A 24 13.58 -10.34 -10.37
CA ASN A 24 13.31 -11.79 -10.35
C ASN A 24 11.95 -12.17 -9.76
N LYS A 25 11.01 -11.21 -9.70
CA LYS A 25 9.68 -11.38 -9.12
C LYS A 25 8.59 -11.02 -10.12
N ILE A 26 7.42 -11.62 -9.95
CA ILE A 26 6.27 -11.39 -10.85
C ILE A 26 5.44 -10.16 -10.48
N CYS A 27 5.54 -9.69 -9.23
CA CYS A 27 4.81 -8.52 -8.78
C CYS A 27 5.30 -7.25 -9.49
N GLN A 28 4.38 -6.52 -10.10
CA GLN A 28 4.60 -5.20 -10.68
C GLN A 28 3.65 -4.19 -10.03
N MET A 29 4.20 -3.08 -9.58
CA MET A 29 3.46 -1.97 -8.99
C MET A 29 3.40 -0.81 -9.97
N PHE A 30 2.20 -0.32 -10.28
CA PHE A 30 1.98 0.98 -10.92
C PHE A 30 1.71 2.03 -9.84
N VAL A 31 2.30 3.21 -10.01
CA VAL A 31 2.01 4.40 -9.21
C VAL A 31 1.37 5.42 -10.14
N VAL A 32 0.11 5.73 -9.92
CA VAL A 32 -0.67 6.62 -10.78
C VAL A 32 -1.23 7.78 -9.94
N PRO A 33 -0.74 9.01 -10.17
CA PRO A 33 -1.36 10.20 -9.57
C PRO A 33 -2.82 10.35 -10.04
N ARG A 34 -3.69 10.82 -9.17
CA ARG A 34 -5.10 11.09 -9.52
C ARG A 34 -5.25 12.05 -10.69
N SER A 35 -4.32 12.99 -10.81
CA SER A 35 -4.29 13.94 -11.93
C SER A 35 -4.00 13.29 -13.30
N ASN A 36 -3.53 12.03 -13.34
CA ASN A 36 -3.13 11.35 -14.58
C ASN A 36 -3.91 10.04 -14.81
N LEU A 37 -5.19 10.02 -14.49
CA LEU A 37 -6.03 8.83 -14.71
C LEU A 37 -6.19 8.47 -16.20
N ALA A 38 -5.99 9.41 -17.12
CA ALA A 38 -6.02 9.14 -18.56
C ALA A 38 -5.01 8.07 -18.99
N TYR A 39 -3.87 7.95 -18.30
CA TYR A 39 -2.86 6.93 -18.54
C TYR A 39 -3.41 5.49 -18.41
N LEU A 40 -4.37 5.26 -17.53
CA LEU A 40 -4.97 3.94 -17.33
C LEU A 40 -5.59 3.35 -18.62
N ASN A 41 -6.03 4.22 -19.54
CA ASN A 41 -6.61 3.79 -20.82
C ASN A 41 -5.56 3.19 -21.77
N THR A 42 -4.28 3.47 -21.56
CA THR A 42 -3.17 2.98 -22.39
C THR A 42 -2.59 1.65 -21.92
N GLN A 43 -3.01 1.16 -20.73
CA GLN A 43 -2.43 -0.01 -20.07
C GLN A 43 -3.42 -1.18 -20.00
N GLU A 44 -3.20 -2.18 -20.85
CA GLU A 44 -4.01 -3.41 -20.87
C GLU A 44 -3.96 -4.16 -19.53
N LYS A 45 -2.79 -4.18 -18.87
CA LYS A 45 -2.61 -4.85 -17.57
C LYS A 45 -3.54 -4.32 -16.48
N LEU A 46 -3.98 -3.07 -16.60
CA LEU A 46 -4.89 -2.44 -15.63
C LEU A 46 -6.38 -2.73 -15.92
N GLN A 47 -6.66 -3.52 -16.95
CA GLN A 47 -7.98 -4.08 -17.28
C GLN A 47 -8.16 -5.51 -16.75
N LYS A 48 -7.20 -6.00 -15.99
CA LYS A 48 -7.12 -7.35 -15.43
C LYS A 48 -7.27 -7.31 -13.93
N PRO A 49 -7.46 -8.46 -13.25
CA PRO A 49 -7.52 -8.51 -11.80
C PRO A 49 -6.30 -7.87 -11.15
N ALA A 50 -6.57 -6.97 -10.21
CA ALA A 50 -5.56 -6.18 -9.53
C ALA A 50 -5.90 -5.98 -8.05
N PHE A 51 -4.88 -5.99 -7.23
CA PHE A 51 -4.90 -5.49 -5.87
C PHE A 51 -4.44 -4.03 -5.88
N TYR A 52 -5.04 -3.13 -5.07
CA TYR A 52 -4.64 -1.74 -5.10
C TYR A 52 -4.79 -1.04 -3.74
N ILE A 53 -4.04 0.06 -3.59
CA ILE A 53 -4.10 0.95 -2.43
C ILE A 53 -4.27 2.37 -2.96
N LEU A 54 -5.33 3.05 -2.52
CA LEU A 54 -5.51 4.49 -2.73
C LEU A 54 -4.92 5.22 -1.54
N LEU A 55 -4.06 6.20 -1.79
CA LEU A 55 -3.37 6.98 -0.78
C LEU A 55 -3.80 8.43 -0.86
N GLY A 56 -4.23 8.97 0.26
CA GLY A 56 -4.47 10.39 0.47
C GLY A 56 -3.39 11.03 1.32
N GLU A 57 -3.33 12.34 1.26
CA GLU A 57 -2.64 13.15 2.24
C GLU A 57 -3.68 13.64 3.22
N ASP A 58 -3.53 13.28 4.48
CA ASP A 58 -4.31 13.88 5.57
C ASP A 58 -3.39 14.86 6.28
N GLU A 59 -3.79 16.12 6.36
CA GLU A 59 -3.11 17.16 7.14
C GLU A 59 -3.20 16.87 8.66
N ALA A 60 -4.05 15.92 9.06
CA ALA A 60 -4.14 15.42 10.41
C ALA A 60 -2.98 14.44 10.74
N THR A 61 -2.93 13.97 11.96
CA THR A 61 -1.84 13.18 12.54
C THR A 61 -1.53 11.84 11.86
N LYS A 62 -2.43 11.31 11.00
CA LYS A 62 -2.24 10.07 10.24
C LYS A 62 -2.77 10.21 8.82
N PRO A 63 -2.01 9.74 7.82
CA PRO A 63 -2.49 9.70 6.43
C PRO A 63 -3.64 8.70 6.27
N GLN A 64 -4.51 8.97 5.29
CA GLN A 64 -5.65 8.11 4.97
C GLN A 64 -5.31 7.18 3.82
N ALA A 65 -5.82 5.95 3.88
CA ALA A 65 -5.71 4.98 2.79
C ALA A 65 -7.00 4.19 2.61
N TYR A 66 -7.17 3.63 1.43
CA TYR A 66 -8.17 2.62 1.10
C TYR A 66 -7.50 1.45 0.39
N ILE A 67 -7.76 0.26 0.84
CA ILE A 67 -7.27 -0.99 0.27
C ILE A 67 -8.43 -1.66 -0.46
N GLY A 68 -8.19 -2.17 -1.67
CA GLY A 68 -9.22 -2.82 -2.45
C GLY A 68 -8.68 -3.77 -3.50
N GLU A 69 -9.61 -4.53 -4.08
CA GLU A 69 -9.38 -5.41 -5.20
C GLU A 69 -10.38 -5.12 -6.33
N THR A 70 -10.05 -5.57 -7.53
CA THR A 70 -10.94 -5.44 -8.67
C THR A 70 -10.54 -6.41 -9.79
N GLU A 71 -11.48 -6.78 -10.63
CA GLU A 71 -11.22 -7.49 -11.87
C GLU A 71 -10.79 -6.56 -13.02
N ASN A 72 -11.05 -5.24 -12.87
CA ASN A 72 -10.65 -4.22 -13.84
C ASN A 72 -10.44 -2.88 -13.14
N PHE A 73 -9.19 -2.49 -12.91
CA PHE A 73 -8.89 -1.26 -12.19
C PHE A 73 -9.31 0.00 -12.98
N ARG A 74 -9.20 -0.03 -14.29
CA ARG A 74 -9.58 1.10 -15.13
C ARG A 74 -11.06 1.49 -14.96
N GLU A 75 -11.94 0.51 -14.83
CA GLU A 75 -13.35 0.78 -14.56
C GLU A 75 -13.59 1.14 -13.08
N ARG A 76 -12.92 0.43 -12.18
CA ARG A 76 -13.08 0.64 -10.73
C ARG A 76 -12.68 2.03 -10.27
N VAL A 77 -11.61 2.58 -10.86
CA VAL A 77 -11.10 3.92 -10.47
C VAL A 77 -12.08 5.04 -10.80
N LYS A 78 -12.93 4.91 -11.82
CA LYS A 78 -13.96 5.89 -12.15
C LYS A 78 -14.97 6.05 -11.00
N ASP A 79 -15.34 4.93 -10.37
CA ASP A 79 -16.20 4.94 -9.19
C ASP A 79 -15.50 5.62 -7.99
N HIS A 80 -14.21 5.36 -7.81
CA HIS A 80 -13.44 5.98 -6.73
C HIS A 80 -13.24 7.47 -6.96
N ASP A 81 -12.99 7.90 -8.19
CA ASP A 81 -12.81 9.30 -8.54
C ASP A 81 -14.08 10.12 -8.25
N SER A 82 -15.25 9.53 -8.50
CA SER A 82 -16.54 10.18 -8.26
C SER A 82 -16.98 10.16 -6.78
N LYS A 83 -16.63 9.09 -6.02
CA LYS A 83 -17.18 8.82 -4.67
C LYS A 83 -16.22 9.13 -3.53
N LYS A 84 -14.92 9.18 -3.78
CA LYS A 84 -13.86 9.34 -2.77
C LYS A 84 -12.99 10.54 -3.08
N SER A 85 -13.07 11.58 -2.25
CA SER A 85 -12.30 12.82 -2.44
C SER A 85 -10.89 12.78 -1.87
N PHE A 86 -10.63 11.91 -0.88
CA PHE A 86 -9.41 11.95 -0.05
C PHE A 86 -8.12 11.57 -0.78
N TRP A 87 -8.18 10.69 -1.79
CA TRP A 87 -6.98 10.10 -2.38
C TRP A 87 -6.34 10.98 -3.45
N GLN A 88 -5.01 10.91 -3.52
CA GLN A 88 -4.17 11.67 -4.45
C GLN A 88 -3.39 10.77 -5.41
N LYS A 89 -3.12 9.52 -5.03
CA LYS A 89 -2.42 8.54 -5.86
C LYS A 89 -2.92 7.13 -5.60
N ALA A 90 -2.85 6.29 -6.62
CA ALA A 90 -3.12 4.87 -6.55
C ALA A 90 -1.83 4.06 -6.70
N LEU A 91 -1.64 3.06 -5.83
CA LEU A 91 -0.68 1.98 -6.02
C LEU A 91 -1.47 0.77 -6.52
N ILE A 92 -1.15 0.28 -7.71
CA ILE A 92 -1.88 -0.83 -8.33
C ILE A 92 -0.89 -1.96 -8.55
N PHE A 93 -1.19 -3.13 -8.02
CA PHE A 93 -0.35 -4.31 -8.08
C PHE A 93 -0.98 -5.34 -9.01
N VAL A 94 -0.21 -5.78 -9.99
CA VAL A 94 -0.58 -6.77 -11.00
C VAL A 94 0.54 -7.78 -11.17
N SER A 95 0.24 -8.95 -11.73
CA SER A 95 1.26 -9.89 -12.13
C SER A 95 1.86 -9.51 -13.49
N LYS A 96 3.17 -9.68 -13.65
CA LYS A 96 3.85 -9.52 -14.95
C LYS A 96 3.56 -10.67 -15.92
N ASP A 97 3.40 -11.86 -15.38
CA ASP A 97 3.32 -13.11 -16.15
C ASP A 97 1.86 -13.57 -16.31
N ALA A 98 1.42 -14.53 -15.50
CA ALA A 98 0.04 -14.99 -15.51
C ALA A 98 -0.88 -14.03 -14.76
N ASP A 99 -2.11 -13.88 -15.27
CA ASP A 99 -3.09 -13.04 -14.59
C ASP A 99 -3.51 -13.66 -13.26
N MET A 100 -3.64 -12.80 -12.24
CA MET A 100 -4.27 -13.19 -10.98
C MET A 100 -5.75 -13.49 -11.19
N THR A 101 -6.28 -14.43 -10.45
CA THR A 101 -7.73 -14.69 -10.39
C THR A 101 -8.44 -13.71 -9.45
N LYS A 102 -9.77 -13.67 -9.53
CA LYS A 102 -10.59 -12.92 -8.56
C LYS A 102 -10.32 -13.36 -7.12
N ALA A 103 -10.16 -14.66 -6.90
CA ALA A 103 -9.90 -15.21 -5.58
C ALA A 103 -8.51 -14.78 -5.05
N ASP A 104 -7.50 -14.70 -5.92
CA ASP A 104 -6.16 -14.22 -5.55
C ASP A 104 -6.20 -12.78 -5.04
N VAL A 105 -6.84 -11.87 -5.79
CA VAL A 105 -6.89 -10.46 -5.40
C VAL A 105 -7.78 -10.24 -4.16
N GLN A 106 -8.81 -11.05 -3.95
CA GLN A 106 -9.61 -11.04 -2.70
C GLN A 106 -8.78 -11.52 -1.50
N TYR A 107 -7.93 -12.53 -1.68
CA TYR A 107 -7.02 -12.99 -0.64
C TYR A 107 -6.03 -11.90 -0.26
N LEU A 108 -5.44 -11.23 -1.26
CA LEU A 108 -4.52 -10.10 -1.04
C LEU A 108 -5.20 -8.94 -0.32
N GLU A 109 -6.44 -8.58 -0.68
CA GLU A 109 -7.21 -7.53 0.00
C GLU A 109 -7.46 -7.88 1.47
N HIS A 110 -7.96 -9.11 1.74
CA HIS A 110 -8.18 -9.59 3.10
C HIS A 110 -6.93 -9.48 3.96
N LYS A 111 -5.80 -10.02 3.46
CA LYS A 111 -4.52 -10.03 4.15
C LYS A 111 -3.97 -8.62 4.37
N ALA A 112 -4.03 -7.79 3.34
CA ALA A 112 -3.55 -6.42 3.39
C ALA A 112 -4.32 -5.54 4.39
N ILE A 113 -5.64 -5.66 4.45
CA ILE A 113 -6.46 -4.93 5.44
C ILE A 113 -6.10 -5.39 6.87
N ALA A 114 -5.93 -6.70 7.08
CA ALA A 114 -5.53 -7.23 8.38
C ALA A 114 -4.14 -6.71 8.82
N GLU A 115 -3.15 -6.75 7.94
CA GLU A 115 -1.79 -6.27 8.21
C GLU A 115 -1.76 -4.74 8.41
N ALA A 116 -2.46 -3.96 7.60
CA ALA A 116 -2.53 -2.50 7.73
C ALA A 116 -3.23 -2.06 9.02
N ASN A 117 -4.30 -2.74 9.44
CA ASN A 117 -4.96 -2.50 10.73
C ASN A 117 -4.01 -2.82 11.90
N LYS A 118 -3.23 -3.88 11.81
CA LYS A 118 -2.23 -4.26 12.80
C LYS A 118 -1.08 -3.25 12.89
N ALA A 119 -0.62 -2.75 11.75
CA ALA A 119 0.39 -1.71 11.67
C ALA A 119 -0.11 -0.36 12.21
N ASN A 120 -1.40 -0.06 12.00
CA ASN A 120 -2.07 1.16 12.47
C ASN A 120 -1.34 2.46 12.06
N ALA A 121 -0.65 2.44 10.92
CA ALA A 121 0.11 3.58 10.39
C ALA A 121 -0.79 4.55 9.60
N PHE A 122 -1.89 4.05 9.02
CA PHE A 122 -2.86 4.82 8.21
C PHE A 122 -4.27 4.69 8.77
N VAL A 123 -5.12 5.67 8.46
CA VAL A 123 -6.56 5.61 8.72
C VAL A 123 -7.24 4.88 7.56
N LEU A 124 -7.92 3.77 7.85
CA LEU A 124 -8.66 2.96 6.88
C LEU A 124 -10.18 3.17 7.03
N SER A 125 -10.64 4.43 7.04
CA SER A 125 -12.04 4.78 7.33
C SER A 125 -13.08 4.13 6.40
N ASP A 126 -12.70 3.89 5.15
CA ASP A 126 -13.55 3.28 4.13
C ASP A 126 -13.45 1.74 4.08
N ASN A 127 -12.45 1.15 4.74
CA ASN A 127 -12.35 -0.30 4.95
C ASN A 127 -12.96 -0.69 6.31
N LYS A 128 -14.26 -0.40 6.49
CA LYS A 128 -14.96 -0.58 7.79
C LYS A 128 -14.99 -2.02 8.28
N GLN A 129 -14.86 -2.98 7.38
CA GLN A 129 -14.82 -4.41 7.68
C GLN A 129 -13.74 -5.08 6.83
N THR A 130 -13.02 -6.03 7.42
CA THR A 130 -12.13 -6.91 6.66
C THR A 130 -13.00 -7.94 5.94
N PRO A 131 -12.94 -8.03 4.60
CA PRO A 131 -13.67 -9.05 3.86
C PRO A 131 -13.32 -10.45 4.34
N LYS A 132 -14.23 -11.41 4.20
CA LYS A 132 -13.92 -12.81 4.49
C LYS A 132 -12.85 -13.32 3.52
N ALA A 133 -11.84 -14.01 4.04
CA ALA A 133 -10.83 -14.66 3.20
C ALA A 133 -11.50 -15.67 2.25
N PRO A 134 -11.15 -15.66 0.95
CA PRO A 134 -11.59 -16.70 0.03
C PRO A 134 -10.94 -18.04 0.41
N ASN A 135 -11.59 -19.14 0.04
CA ASN A 135 -11.02 -20.48 0.22
C ASN A 135 -10.09 -20.79 -0.94
N LEU A 136 -8.79 -20.62 -0.75
CA LEU A 136 -7.75 -20.97 -1.72
C LEU A 136 -7.07 -22.29 -1.33
N PRO A 137 -6.64 -23.13 -2.29
CA PRO A 137 -5.73 -24.23 -2.02
C PRO A 137 -4.43 -23.73 -1.36
N GLU A 138 -3.80 -24.56 -0.53
CA GLU A 138 -2.58 -24.20 0.24
C GLU A 138 -1.47 -23.65 -0.67
N TYR A 139 -1.14 -24.33 -1.76
CA TYR A 139 -0.12 -23.86 -2.70
C TYR A 139 -0.41 -22.49 -3.30
N GLN A 140 -1.68 -22.13 -3.45
CA GLN A 140 -2.10 -20.83 -3.99
C GLN A 140 -2.04 -19.76 -2.90
N GLN A 141 -2.38 -20.12 -1.65
CA GLN A 141 -2.17 -19.22 -0.51
C GLN A 141 -0.69 -18.88 -0.36
N ASP A 142 0.21 -19.87 -0.38
CA ASP A 142 1.67 -19.66 -0.29
C ASP A 142 2.18 -18.74 -1.42
N SER A 143 1.68 -18.96 -2.64
CA SER A 143 2.04 -18.09 -3.79
C SER A 143 1.59 -16.65 -3.59
N MET A 144 0.39 -16.44 -3.06
CA MET A 144 -0.13 -15.10 -2.78
C MET A 144 0.55 -14.47 -1.58
N ASP A 145 0.99 -15.26 -0.61
CA ASP A 145 1.77 -14.79 0.52
C ASP A 145 3.14 -14.27 0.06
N GLU A 146 3.80 -14.98 -0.84
CA GLU A 146 5.05 -14.51 -1.45
C GLU A 146 4.81 -13.23 -2.29
N PHE A 147 3.74 -13.18 -3.06
CA PHE A 147 3.37 -11.98 -3.81
C PHE A 147 3.12 -10.80 -2.88
N PHE A 148 2.47 -11.02 -1.73
CA PHE A 148 2.21 -9.98 -0.75
C PHE A 148 3.49 -9.44 -0.08
N GLU A 149 4.50 -10.27 0.13
CA GLU A 149 5.83 -9.78 0.58
C GLU A 149 6.46 -8.82 -0.45
N ASP A 150 6.30 -9.09 -1.74
CA ASP A 150 6.74 -8.17 -2.79
C ASP A 150 5.90 -6.89 -2.82
N VAL A 151 4.59 -6.96 -2.57
CA VAL A 151 3.71 -5.79 -2.40
C VAL A 151 4.21 -4.90 -1.26
N LYS A 152 4.49 -5.47 -0.09
CA LYS A 152 5.01 -4.73 1.07
C LYS A 152 6.34 -4.06 0.75
N PHE A 153 7.25 -4.81 0.12
CA PHE A 153 8.55 -4.29 -0.26
C PHE A 153 8.45 -3.11 -1.25
N LEU A 154 7.65 -3.26 -2.31
CA LEU A 154 7.48 -2.21 -3.32
C LEU A 154 6.75 -0.97 -2.76
N ALA A 155 5.77 -1.17 -1.87
CA ALA A 155 5.10 -0.07 -1.18
C ALA A 155 6.10 0.72 -0.30
N SER A 156 6.88 0.02 0.52
CA SER A 156 7.92 0.62 1.36
C SER A 156 9.00 1.33 0.53
N PHE A 157 9.42 0.74 -0.60
CA PHE A 157 10.40 1.33 -1.51
C PHE A 157 10.02 2.73 -2.00
N ILE A 158 8.74 3.02 -2.16
CA ILE A 158 8.24 4.35 -2.56
C ILE A 158 7.82 5.22 -1.37
N GLY A 159 8.13 4.80 -0.14
CA GLY A 159 7.81 5.53 1.09
C GLY A 159 6.39 5.31 1.62
N CYS A 160 5.65 4.32 1.13
CA CYS A 160 4.34 3.95 1.68
C CYS A 160 4.50 2.86 2.75
N ASN A 161 4.54 3.27 4.02
CA ASN A 161 4.80 2.39 5.17
C ASN A 161 3.49 1.84 5.81
N ILE A 162 2.46 1.61 4.99
CA ILE A 162 1.12 1.21 5.44
C ILE A 162 1.12 -0.13 6.22
N PHE A 163 2.09 -1.01 5.95
CA PHE A 163 2.23 -2.32 6.58
C PHE A 163 3.32 -2.36 7.65
N GLU A 164 4.01 -1.24 7.92
CA GLU A 164 5.11 -1.21 8.86
C GLU A 164 4.63 -0.91 10.28
N ILE A 165 4.90 -1.82 11.20
CA ILE A 165 4.64 -1.59 12.63
C ILE A 165 5.77 -0.72 13.16
N SER A 166 5.44 0.51 13.55
CA SER A 166 6.36 1.40 14.26
C SER A 166 6.57 0.87 15.69
N GLN A 167 7.50 -0.07 15.85
CA GLN A 167 7.89 -0.53 17.20
C GLN A 167 9.08 0.27 17.70
N PRO A 168 9.05 0.75 18.96
CA PRO A 168 10.23 1.32 19.58
C PRO A 168 11.31 0.22 19.67
N LYS A 169 12.49 0.45 19.07
CA LYS A 169 13.66 -0.29 19.50
C LYS A 169 13.94 0.17 20.92
N THR A 170 13.86 -0.75 21.87
CA THR A 170 13.98 -0.47 23.33
C THR A 170 15.25 0.29 23.72
N GLU A 171 16.27 0.31 22.85
CA GLU A 171 17.56 0.95 23.08
C GLU A 171 17.59 2.47 22.82
N HIS A 172 16.52 3.06 22.24
CA HIS A 172 16.51 4.48 21.84
C HIS A 172 15.20 5.19 22.19
N ILE A 173 14.68 4.99 23.40
CA ILE A 173 13.55 5.77 23.88
C ILE A 173 14.07 7.10 24.44
N PHE A 174 13.60 8.20 23.88
CA PHE A 174 13.85 9.55 24.38
C PHE A 174 12.75 9.93 25.36
N TYR A 175 13.15 10.60 26.43
CA TYR A 175 12.26 11.08 27.48
C TYR A 175 12.31 12.61 27.52
N VAL A 176 11.15 13.27 27.51
CA VAL A 176 11.04 14.71 27.69
C VAL A 176 10.22 14.95 28.95
N LYS A 177 10.86 15.53 29.97
CA LYS A 177 10.21 15.97 31.20
C LYS A 177 10.28 17.50 31.32
N GLY A 178 9.12 18.13 31.45
CA GLY A 178 9.02 19.57 31.57
C GLY A 178 7.77 19.99 32.35
N ARG A 179 7.56 21.30 32.54
CA ARG A 179 6.39 21.80 33.27
C ARG A 179 5.09 21.34 32.63
N GLY A 180 4.45 20.28 33.19
CA GLY A 180 3.19 19.71 32.71
C GLY A 180 3.31 18.76 31.52
N CYS A 181 4.53 18.33 31.13
CA CYS A 181 4.77 17.38 30.07
C CYS A 181 5.68 16.25 30.56
N ASP A 182 5.22 15.00 30.39
CA ASP A 182 6.04 13.78 30.53
C ASP A 182 5.80 12.96 29.26
N ALA A 183 6.71 13.07 28.29
CA ALA A 183 6.57 12.44 27.00
C ALA A 183 7.69 11.45 26.73
N LYS A 184 7.35 10.34 26.06
CA LYS A 184 8.29 9.32 25.58
C LYS A 184 8.15 9.20 24.07
N GLY A 185 9.27 9.07 23.37
CA GLY A 185 9.26 8.91 21.93
C GLY A 185 10.50 8.21 21.42
N PHE A 186 10.49 7.86 20.16
CA PHE A 186 11.63 7.21 19.49
C PHE A 186 11.67 7.58 18.02
N TYR A 187 12.84 7.43 17.40
CA TYR A 187 12.96 7.55 15.96
C TYR A 187 12.55 6.23 15.28
N SER A 188 11.63 6.33 14.31
CA SER A 188 11.25 5.26 13.38
C SER A 188 11.69 5.62 11.96
N SER A 189 11.50 4.70 11.01
CA SER A 189 11.67 4.99 9.57
C SER A 189 10.79 6.15 9.07
N ASN A 190 9.70 6.45 9.80
CA ASN A 190 8.71 7.49 9.47
C ASN A 190 8.93 8.81 10.23
N GLY A 191 10.08 8.96 10.92
CA GLY A 191 10.38 10.13 11.73
C GLY A 191 10.26 9.88 13.23
N PHE A 192 10.03 10.93 14.01
CA PHE A 192 9.94 10.84 15.47
C PHE A 192 8.51 10.50 15.91
N THR A 193 8.35 9.38 16.59
CA THR A 193 7.05 8.89 17.09
C THR A 193 6.94 9.15 18.57
N VAL A 194 5.85 9.82 19.00
CA VAL A 194 5.52 10.01 20.43
C VAL A 194 4.58 8.90 20.87
N LEU A 195 4.91 8.28 22.02
CA LEU A 195 4.11 7.18 22.58
C LEU A 195 2.83 7.73 23.24
N LYS A 196 1.71 7.02 23.08
CA LYS A 196 0.44 7.36 23.71
C LYS A 196 0.55 7.20 25.23
N GLY A 197 0.08 8.20 25.96
CA GLY A 197 0.10 8.19 27.44
C GLY A 197 1.38 8.78 28.03
N SER A 198 2.11 9.49 27.22
CA SER A 198 3.24 10.30 27.66
C SER A 198 2.83 11.76 27.80
#